data_aa9421eb3e07811991424e37f9da5862
#
_entry.id   aa9421eb3e07811991424e37f9da5862
#
_cell.length_a   1.000
_cell.length_b   1.000
_cell.length_c   1.000
_cell.angle_alpha   90.00
_cell.angle_beta   90.00
_cell.angle_gamma   90.00
#
_symmetry.space_group_name_H-M   'P 1'
#
loop_
_entity.id
_entity.type
_entity.pdbx_description
1 polymer ?
#
loop_
_entity_poly.entity_id
_entity_poly.type
_entity_poly.pdbx_seq_one_letter_code
_entity_poly.pdbx_strand_id
1 'polypeptide(L)'
;HEKEFWIDEHGDRWLFKPVAERDEFVAHGEESAYRIGRLIDPDAVEVRTIRLNGRMGSIQRWRTDLKADFDFRHTLPENLTSDEVAQIQREHVLDWLVSNHDGHAKQLIRAKDGHVYGIDKGQAFKFLGKDNLSVDYHPNRACGEQEPYYNTVFRAAKDGKIRFDPAVTLRHIQEVEK
;
A
#
# COMPACT_ATOMS: atom_id res chain seq x y z
N HIS A 1 14.68 10.56 2.15
CA HIS A 1 14.42 10.22 3.54
C HIS A 1 15.41 9.15 3.99
N GLU A 2 15.96 9.33 5.19
CA GLU A 2 16.86 8.38 5.84
C GLU A 2 16.11 7.07 6.11
N LYS A 3 16.76 5.93 5.86
CA LYS A 3 16.22 4.60 6.13
C LYS A 3 17.32 3.73 6.69
N GLU A 4 17.02 2.94 7.70
CA GLU A 4 17.97 2.07 8.36
C GLU A 4 17.43 0.65 8.46
N PHE A 5 18.29 -0.35 8.28
CA PHE A 5 17.95 -1.74 8.55
C PHE A 5 18.30 -2.13 9.98
N TRP A 6 17.37 -2.80 10.63
CA TRP A 6 17.52 -3.36 11.96
C TRP A 6 17.20 -4.85 11.94
N ILE A 7 17.82 -5.59 12.83
CA ILE A 7 17.59 -7.03 13.05
C ILE A 7 17.12 -7.20 14.49
N ASP A 8 15.99 -7.88 14.68
CA ASP A 8 15.48 -8.17 16.01
C ASP A 8 16.14 -9.42 16.63
N GLU A 9 15.77 -9.75 17.86
CA GLU A 9 16.28 -10.90 18.61
C GLU A 9 15.97 -12.25 17.96
N HIS A 10 14.98 -12.29 17.05
CA HIS A 10 14.60 -13.49 16.28
C HIS A 10 15.30 -13.58 14.92
N GLY A 11 16.15 -12.60 14.59
CA GLY A 11 16.84 -12.53 13.30
C GLY A 11 15.99 -11.93 12.17
N ASP A 12 14.80 -11.45 12.46
CA ASP A 12 13.94 -10.78 11.48
C ASP A 12 14.46 -9.39 11.16
N ARG A 13 14.39 -9.01 9.89
CA ARG A 13 14.85 -7.72 9.40
C ARG A 13 13.69 -6.73 9.35
N TRP A 14 14.01 -5.50 9.71
CA TRP A 14 13.07 -4.38 9.75
C TRP A 14 13.69 -3.17 9.07
N LEU A 15 12.86 -2.42 8.35
CA LEU A 15 13.22 -1.14 7.78
C LEU A 15 12.69 -0.02 8.69
N PHE A 16 13.60 0.69 9.36
CA PHE A 16 13.26 1.86 10.16
C PHE A 16 13.28 3.12 9.30
N LYS A 17 12.21 3.88 9.41
CA LYS A 17 12.04 5.17 8.73
C LYS A 17 11.84 6.25 9.79
N PRO A 18 12.94 6.94 10.22
CA PRO A 18 12.83 8.01 11.19
C PRO A 18 12.03 9.18 10.62
N VAL A 19 11.29 9.85 11.47
CA VAL A 19 10.54 11.06 11.15
C VAL A 19 10.96 12.20 12.07
N ALA A 20 10.88 13.43 11.58
CA ALA A 20 11.04 14.60 12.43
C ALA A 20 9.91 14.67 13.46
N GLU A 21 10.15 15.29 14.60
CA GLU A 21 9.14 15.41 15.68
C GLU A 21 7.81 15.98 15.17
N ARG A 22 7.86 16.99 14.31
CA ARG A 22 6.67 17.59 13.68
C ARG A 22 5.91 16.65 12.74
N ASP A 23 6.53 15.57 12.32
CA ASP A 23 6.01 14.59 11.32
C ASP A 23 5.69 13.23 11.96
N GLU A 24 5.61 13.14 13.30
CA GLU A 24 5.28 11.88 14.01
C GLU A 24 3.95 11.29 13.54
N PHE A 25 3.02 12.12 13.11
CA PHE A 25 1.74 11.67 12.56
C PHE A 25 1.89 10.77 11.30
N VAL A 26 2.99 10.91 10.55
CA VAL A 26 3.29 10.06 9.39
C VAL A 26 3.55 8.61 9.84
N ALA A 27 4.34 8.42 10.90
CA ALA A 27 4.61 7.09 11.45
C ALA A 27 3.35 6.45 12.02
N HIS A 28 2.54 7.22 12.76
CA HIS A 28 1.26 6.73 13.29
C HIS A 28 0.25 6.42 12.18
N GLY A 29 0.21 7.23 11.13
CA GLY A 29 -0.63 6.99 9.95
C GLY A 29 -0.27 5.70 9.25
N GLU A 30 1.01 5.41 9.09
CA GLU A 30 1.49 4.18 8.46
C GLU A 30 1.13 2.93 9.29
N GLU A 31 1.33 2.97 10.61
CA GLU A 31 0.89 1.89 11.52
C GLU A 31 -0.62 1.70 11.50
N SER A 32 -1.39 2.79 11.53
CA SER A 32 -2.85 2.74 11.49
C SER A 32 -3.36 2.13 10.17
N ALA A 33 -2.75 2.50 9.05
CA ALA A 33 -3.08 1.92 7.75
C ALA A 33 -2.80 0.40 7.73
N TYR A 34 -1.69 -0.04 8.32
CA TYR A 34 -1.40 -1.47 8.49
C TYR A 34 -2.46 -2.17 9.36
N ARG A 35 -2.82 -1.60 10.50
CA ARG A 35 -3.80 -2.20 11.41
C ARG A 35 -5.17 -2.36 10.76
N ILE A 36 -5.58 -1.40 9.93
CA ILE A 36 -6.80 -1.51 9.13
C ILE A 36 -6.62 -2.57 8.04
N GLY A 37 -5.51 -2.52 7.30
CA GLY A 37 -5.23 -3.43 6.20
C GLY A 37 -5.23 -4.89 6.59
N ARG A 38 -4.72 -5.23 7.78
CA ARG A 38 -4.70 -6.62 8.27
C ARG A 38 -6.08 -7.21 8.55
N LEU A 39 -7.12 -6.40 8.63
CA LEU A 39 -8.49 -6.89 8.82
C LEU A 39 -8.98 -7.66 7.59
N ILE A 40 -8.52 -7.29 6.39
CA ILE A 40 -8.89 -7.96 5.14
C ILE A 40 -7.71 -8.64 4.45
N ASP A 41 -6.48 -8.36 4.86
CA ASP A 41 -5.28 -9.07 4.47
C ASP A 41 -4.46 -9.45 5.71
N PRO A 42 -4.68 -10.63 6.30
CA PRO A 42 -3.96 -11.07 7.49
C PRO A 42 -2.43 -11.12 7.31
N ASP A 43 -1.97 -11.26 6.06
CA ASP A 43 -0.55 -11.31 5.70
C ASP A 43 0.05 -9.93 5.37
N ALA A 44 -0.71 -8.85 5.58
CA ALA A 44 -0.23 -7.49 5.33
C ALA A 44 1.13 -7.25 6.01
N VAL A 45 1.99 -6.47 5.34
CA VAL A 45 3.33 -6.17 5.85
C VAL A 45 3.23 -5.38 7.16
N GLU A 46 3.76 -5.96 8.23
CA GLU A 46 3.67 -5.38 9.57
C GLU A 46 4.41 -4.05 9.66
N VAL A 47 3.72 -3.07 10.22
CA VAL A 47 4.28 -1.74 10.52
C VAL A 47 3.96 -1.37 11.96
N ARG A 48 4.95 -0.85 12.68
CA ARG A 48 4.80 -0.33 14.04
C ARG A 48 5.44 1.04 14.16
N THR A 49 4.86 1.88 14.99
CA THR A 49 5.50 3.10 15.45
C THR A 49 6.44 2.77 16.60
N ILE A 50 7.67 3.26 16.55
CA ILE A 50 8.71 2.97 17.54
C ILE A 50 9.64 4.16 17.73
N ARG A 51 10.24 4.22 18.91
CA ARG A 51 11.34 5.14 19.20
C ARG A 51 12.65 4.34 19.34
N LEU A 52 13.58 4.57 18.43
CA LEU A 52 14.89 3.92 18.41
C LEU A 52 15.99 4.98 18.60
N ASN A 53 16.85 4.80 19.61
CA ASN A 53 17.92 5.75 19.93
C ASN A 53 17.43 7.20 20.02
N GLY A 54 16.27 7.41 20.67
CA GLY A 54 15.67 8.73 20.83
C GLY A 54 14.94 9.27 19.61
N ARG A 55 15.00 8.59 18.46
CA ARG A 55 14.32 9.00 17.22
C ARG A 55 13.00 8.25 17.05
N MET A 56 11.93 9.00 16.86
CA MET A 56 10.62 8.45 16.51
C MET A 56 10.59 8.06 15.03
N GLY A 57 9.87 7.00 14.69
CA GLY A 57 9.67 6.58 13.32
C GLY A 57 8.73 5.39 13.19
N SER A 58 8.51 4.94 11.97
CA SER A 58 7.88 3.65 11.69
C SER A 58 8.94 2.59 11.42
N ILE A 59 8.65 1.37 11.84
CA ILE A 59 9.44 0.20 11.52
C ILE A 59 8.57 -0.77 10.73
N GLN A 60 9.03 -1.18 9.55
CA GLN A 60 8.33 -2.07 8.64
C GLN A 60 9.08 -3.39 8.52
N ARG A 61 8.38 -4.52 8.68
CA ARG A 61 8.96 -5.84 8.48
C ARG A 61 9.48 -5.97 7.06
N TRP A 62 10.74 -6.37 6.90
CA TRP A 62 11.34 -6.58 5.60
C TRP A 62 10.99 -7.95 5.04
N ARG A 63 10.43 -7.98 3.83
CA ARG A 63 10.10 -9.22 3.11
C ARG A 63 11.32 -9.72 2.35
N THR A 64 11.64 -11.00 2.52
CA THR A 64 12.75 -11.68 1.82
C THR A 64 12.27 -12.64 0.72
N ASP A 65 10.96 -12.86 0.64
CA ASP A 65 10.29 -13.81 -0.27
C ASP A 65 9.70 -13.13 -1.52
N LEU A 66 10.23 -11.98 -1.89
CA LEU A 66 9.77 -11.26 -3.09
C LEU A 66 10.23 -11.97 -4.36
N LYS A 67 9.39 -11.90 -5.40
CA LYS A 67 9.76 -12.39 -6.74
C LYS A 67 10.76 -11.42 -7.37
N ALA A 68 12.01 -11.89 -7.56
CA ALA A 68 13.13 -11.05 -7.96
C ALA A 68 12.95 -10.36 -9.33
N ASP A 69 12.29 -11.04 -10.27
CA ASP A 69 12.12 -10.56 -11.65
C ASP A 69 10.78 -9.88 -11.90
N PHE A 70 10.06 -9.51 -10.84
CA PHE A 70 8.75 -8.89 -10.95
C PHE A 70 8.75 -7.44 -10.44
N ASP A 71 8.23 -6.54 -11.27
CA ASP A 71 8.08 -5.12 -10.92
C ASP A 71 6.81 -4.57 -11.61
N PHE A 72 5.87 -4.09 -10.82
CA PHE A 72 4.64 -3.50 -11.35
C PHE A 72 4.89 -2.30 -12.26
N ARG A 73 5.99 -1.57 -12.08
CA ARG A 73 6.36 -0.44 -12.96
C ARG A 73 6.60 -0.86 -14.41
N HIS A 74 7.06 -2.09 -14.59
CA HIS A 74 7.46 -2.64 -15.88
C HIS A 74 6.53 -3.77 -16.37
N THR A 75 5.41 -3.97 -15.68
CA THR A 75 4.42 -4.99 -16.03
C THR A 75 3.19 -4.32 -16.65
N LEU A 76 2.89 -4.67 -17.89
CA LEU A 76 1.66 -4.22 -18.53
C LEU A 76 0.45 -4.84 -17.84
N PRO A 77 -0.66 -4.09 -17.62
CA PRO A 77 -1.86 -4.62 -16.97
C PRO A 77 -2.39 -5.92 -17.60
N GLU A 78 -2.32 -6.07 -18.91
CA GLU A 78 -2.75 -7.26 -19.65
C GLU A 78 -1.92 -8.51 -19.32
N ASN A 79 -0.73 -8.35 -18.73
CA ASN A 79 0.12 -9.45 -18.28
C ASN A 79 -0.11 -9.83 -16.81
N LEU A 80 -1.00 -9.13 -16.12
CA LEU A 80 -1.40 -9.49 -14.76
C LEU A 80 -2.34 -10.70 -14.78
N THR A 81 -2.18 -11.58 -13.79
CA THR A 81 -3.15 -12.66 -13.58
C THR A 81 -4.45 -12.11 -13.01
N SER A 82 -5.55 -12.87 -13.14
CA SER A 82 -6.83 -12.51 -12.52
C SER A 82 -6.72 -12.37 -11.00
N ASP A 83 -5.90 -13.20 -10.37
CA ASP A 83 -5.65 -13.13 -8.92
C ASP A 83 -4.87 -11.87 -8.54
N GLU A 84 -3.85 -11.48 -9.31
CA GLU A 84 -3.13 -10.24 -9.10
C GLU A 84 -4.04 -9.02 -9.24
N VAL A 85 -4.92 -9.00 -10.24
CA VAL A 85 -5.93 -7.93 -10.41
C VAL A 85 -6.85 -7.86 -9.19
N ALA A 86 -7.35 -9.01 -8.70
CA ALA A 86 -8.21 -9.07 -7.52
C ALA A 86 -7.51 -8.53 -6.26
N GLN A 87 -6.23 -8.83 -6.08
CA GLN A 87 -5.44 -8.33 -4.95
C GLN A 87 -5.17 -6.82 -5.08
N ILE A 88 -4.95 -6.31 -6.30
CA ILE A 88 -4.83 -4.87 -6.56
C ILE A 88 -6.15 -4.16 -6.23
N GLN A 89 -7.30 -4.76 -6.52
CA GLN A 89 -8.60 -4.23 -6.12
C GLN A 89 -8.74 -4.13 -4.60
N ARG A 90 -8.21 -5.11 -3.84
CA ARG A 90 -8.15 -5.07 -2.37
C ARG A 90 -7.31 -3.88 -1.90
N GLU A 91 -6.11 -3.72 -2.44
CA GLU A 91 -5.23 -2.61 -2.08
C GLU A 91 -5.85 -1.25 -2.43
N HIS A 92 -6.59 -1.16 -3.54
CA HIS A 92 -7.33 0.05 -3.89
C HIS A 92 -8.39 0.40 -2.84
N VAL A 93 -9.16 -0.57 -2.37
CA VAL A 93 -10.17 -0.37 -1.32
C VAL A 93 -9.50 0.13 -0.04
N LEU A 94 -8.38 -0.48 0.36
CA LEU A 94 -7.62 -0.07 1.55
C LEU A 94 -7.07 1.35 1.42
N ASP A 95 -6.43 1.67 0.30
CA ASP A 95 -5.86 3.00 0.08
C ASP A 95 -6.95 4.08 0.00
N TRP A 96 -8.10 3.76 -0.59
CA TRP A 96 -9.25 4.64 -0.60
C TRP A 96 -9.78 4.89 0.82
N LEU A 97 -9.92 3.83 1.63
CA LEU A 97 -10.42 3.91 3.00
C LEU A 97 -9.53 4.77 3.90
N VAL A 98 -8.21 4.64 3.78
CA VAL A 98 -7.24 5.39 4.59
C VAL A 98 -6.80 6.70 3.94
N SER A 99 -7.41 7.08 2.82
CA SER A 99 -7.06 8.30 2.07
C SER A 99 -5.56 8.37 1.70
N ASN A 100 -5.01 7.23 1.27
CA ASN A 100 -3.63 7.16 0.78
C ASN A 100 -3.56 7.42 -0.72
N HIS A 101 -3.10 8.60 -1.12
CA HIS A 101 -2.99 8.98 -2.53
C HIS A 101 -1.66 8.59 -3.19
N ASP A 102 -0.74 8.00 -2.43
CA ASP A 102 0.60 7.64 -2.89
C ASP A 102 0.72 6.17 -3.32
N GLY A 103 -0.38 5.58 -3.79
CA GLY A 103 -0.46 4.17 -4.24
C GLY A 103 0.10 3.93 -5.64
N HIS A 104 1.27 4.48 -5.96
CA HIS A 104 1.92 4.27 -7.25
C HIS A 104 2.57 2.87 -7.34
N ALA A 105 2.99 2.47 -8.53
CA ALA A 105 3.48 1.11 -8.80
C ALA A 105 4.67 0.64 -7.93
N LYS A 106 5.50 1.57 -7.43
CA LYS A 106 6.60 1.23 -6.51
C LYS A 106 6.13 0.85 -5.10
N GLN A 107 4.91 1.19 -4.74
CA GLN A 107 4.30 0.88 -3.45
C GLN A 107 3.57 -0.46 -3.45
N LEU A 108 3.60 -1.19 -4.56
CA LEU A 108 3.09 -2.54 -4.68
C LEU A 108 4.26 -3.50 -4.90
N ILE A 109 4.30 -4.57 -4.12
CA ILE A 109 5.29 -5.64 -4.24
C ILE A 109 4.59 -6.98 -4.33
N ARG A 110 5.24 -7.96 -4.95
CA ARG A 110 4.71 -9.30 -5.15
C ARG A 110 5.67 -10.36 -4.60
N ALA A 111 5.16 -11.22 -3.75
CA ALA A 111 5.89 -12.38 -3.24
C ALA A 111 5.94 -13.53 -4.26
N LYS A 112 6.83 -14.49 -4.02
CA LYS A 112 6.98 -15.69 -4.87
C LYS A 112 5.71 -16.54 -4.93
N ASP A 113 4.93 -16.57 -3.85
CA ASP A 113 3.65 -17.28 -3.75
C ASP A 113 2.50 -16.57 -4.49
N GLY A 114 2.74 -15.38 -5.04
CA GLY A 114 1.74 -14.59 -5.76
C GLY A 114 1.01 -13.56 -4.92
N HIS A 115 1.27 -13.45 -3.61
CA HIS A 115 0.65 -12.44 -2.77
C HIS A 115 1.15 -11.03 -3.14
N VAL A 116 0.21 -10.10 -3.28
CA VAL A 116 0.50 -8.69 -3.56
C VAL A 116 0.34 -7.89 -2.27
N TYR A 117 1.34 -7.09 -1.94
CA TYR A 117 1.36 -6.24 -0.76
C TYR A 117 1.43 -4.78 -1.16
N GLY A 118 0.62 -3.94 -0.52
CA GLY A 118 0.82 -2.50 -0.50
C GLY A 118 1.76 -2.11 0.64
N ILE A 119 2.74 -1.28 0.34
CA ILE A 119 3.74 -0.80 1.30
C ILE A 119 3.81 0.72 1.31
N ASP A 120 4.57 1.28 2.26
CA ASP A 120 4.88 2.71 2.37
C ASP A 120 3.63 3.61 2.40
N LYS A 121 2.77 3.37 3.38
CA LYS A 121 1.51 4.09 3.54
C LYS A 121 1.61 5.33 4.45
N GLY A 122 2.79 5.95 4.50
CA GLY A 122 3.05 7.14 5.31
C GLY A 122 2.25 8.38 4.89
N GLN A 123 1.61 8.35 3.72
CA GLN A 123 0.71 9.40 3.25
C GLN A 123 -0.76 9.14 3.64
N ALA A 124 -1.06 8.03 4.31
CA ALA A 124 -2.40 7.73 4.80
C ALA A 124 -2.86 8.82 5.78
N PHE A 125 -4.16 9.10 5.75
CA PHE A 125 -4.84 10.08 6.62
C PHE A 125 -4.38 11.54 6.47
N LYS A 126 -3.51 11.84 5.52
CA LYS A 126 -2.94 13.20 5.36
C LYS A 126 -4.00 14.29 5.15
N PHE A 127 -5.09 13.96 4.51
CA PHE A 127 -6.15 14.91 4.18
C PHE A 127 -7.41 14.80 5.03
N LEU A 128 -7.35 14.11 6.15
CA LEU A 128 -8.43 13.85 7.09
C LEU A 128 -9.65 14.78 6.94
N GLY A 129 -10.75 14.26 6.38
CA GLY A 129 -12.03 14.98 6.22
C GLY A 129 -12.03 16.13 5.20
N LYS A 130 -10.89 16.47 4.61
CA LYS A 130 -10.77 17.47 3.54
C LYS A 130 -10.60 16.83 2.17
N ASP A 131 -10.51 15.51 2.16
CA ASP A 131 -10.38 14.74 0.95
C ASP A 131 -11.77 14.44 0.41
N ASN A 132 -12.08 15.02 -0.73
CA ASN A 132 -13.20 14.53 -1.51
C ASN A 132 -12.77 13.19 -2.10
N LEU A 133 -13.01 12.12 -1.38
CA LEU A 133 -12.89 10.75 -1.87
C LEU A 133 -13.84 10.59 -3.05
N SER A 134 -13.49 11.16 -4.18
CA SER A 134 -14.16 10.85 -5.42
C SER A 134 -13.72 9.47 -5.87
N VAL A 135 -14.57 8.81 -6.61
CA VAL A 135 -14.26 7.52 -7.26
C VAL A 135 -13.00 7.63 -8.11
N ASP A 136 -12.65 8.84 -8.48
CA ASP A 136 -11.46 9.14 -9.28
C ASP A 136 -10.31 9.54 -8.35
N TYR A 137 -9.37 8.64 -8.17
CA TYR A 137 -8.04 8.99 -7.69
C TYR A 137 -7.39 9.90 -8.72
N HIS A 138 -7.59 11.20 -8.60
CA HIS A 138 -6.96 12.13 -9.51
C HIS A 138 -5.48 12.28 -9.19
N PRO A 139 -4.59 12.09 -10.16
CA PRO A 139 -3.16 12.30 -9.99
C PRO A 139 -2.83 13.69 -9.44
N ASN A 140 -3.63 14.69 -9.78
CA ASN A 140 -3.46 16.09 -9.36
C ASN A 140 -3.72 16.33 -7.86
N ARG A 141 -4.25 15.35 -7.14
CA ARG A 141 -4.42 15.38 -5.68
C ARG A 141 -3.50 14.40 -4.97
N ALA A 142 -2.67 13.69 -5.73
CA ALA A 142 -1.68 12.82 -5.17
C ALA A 142 -0.70 13.63 -4.32
N CYS A 143 -0.32 13.09 -3.20
CA CYS A 143 0.76 13.62 -2.37
C CYS A 143 2.13 13.37 -3.00
N GLY A 144 2.16 12.79 -4.17
CA GLY A 144 3.34 12.47 -4.95
C GLY A 144 3.14 12.84 -6.41
N GLU A 145 4.23 12.89 -7.13
CA GLU A 145 4.27 13.21 -8.57
C GLU A 145 3.85 12.02 -9.45
N GLN A 146 3.57 10.86 -8.83
CA GLN A 146 3.31 9.63 -9.56
C GLN A 146 1.83 9.25 -9.50
N GLU A 147 1.32 8.85 -10.66
CA GLU A 147 -0.06 8.37 -10.78
C GLU A 147 -0.27 7.10 -9.96
N PRO A 148 -1.38 6.98 -9.20
CA PRO A 148 -1.76 5.74 -8.57
C PRO A 148 -1.87 4.60 -9.60
N TYR A 149 -1.33 3.45 -9.26
CA TYR A 149 -1.33 2.28 -10.17
C TYR A 149 -2.75 1.79 -10.49
N TYR A 150 -3.69 2.03 -9.60
CA TYR A 150 -5.12 1.72 -9.79
C TYR A 150 -5.69 2.37 -11.04
N ASN A 151 -5.31 3.60 -11.35
CA ASN A 151 -5.75 4.30 -12.55
C ASN A 151 -5.27 3.59 -13.82
N THR A 152 -4.06 3.06 -13.82
CA THR A 152 -3.53 2.26 -14.94
C THR A 152 -4.34 0.99 -15.15
N VAL A 153 -4.68 0.29 -14.06
CA VAL A 153 -5.51 -0.93 -14.10
C VAL A 153 -6.92 -0.61 -14.58
N PHE A 154 -7.53 0.46 -14.08
CA PHE A 154 -8.90 0.85 -14.47
C PHE A 154 -8.98 1.28 -15.93
N ARG A 155 -7.98 2.01 -16.44
CA ARG A 155 -7.92 2.33 -17.88
C ARG A 155 -7.83 1.06 -18.73
N ALA A 156 -6.97 0.13 -18.34
CA ALA A 156 -6.86 -1.14 -19.06
C ALA A 156 -8.16 -1.94 -19.05
N ALA A 157 -8.90 -1.92 -17.95
CA ALA A 157 -10.22 -2.54 -17.88
C ALA A 157 -11.24 -1.84 -18.78
N LYS A 158 -11.27 -0.51 -18.75
CA LYS A 158 -12.14 0.30 -19.62
C LYS A 158 -11.86 0.08 -21.11
N ASP A 159 -10.58 -0.09 -21.44
CA ASP A 159 -10.14 -0.35 -22.81
C ASP A 159 -10.31 -1.83 -23.23
N GLY A 160 -10.87 -2.68 -22.37
CA GLY A 160 -11.09 -4.10 -22.64
C GLY A 160 -9.83 -4.95 -22.66
N LYS A 161 -8.69 -4.44 -22.17
CA LYS A 161 -7.40 -5.14 -22.16
C LYS A 161 -7.29 -6.17 -21.05
N ILE A 162 -8.04 -5.98 -19.97
CA ILE A 162 -8.11 -6.89 -18.83
C ILE A 162 -9.57 -7.11 -18.43
N ARG A 163 -9.84 -8.28 -17.83
CA ARG A 163 -11.09 -8.55 -17.17
C ARG A 163 -11.06 -7.97 -15.75
N PHE A 164 -12.03 -7.10 -15.46
CA PHE A 164 -12.20 -6.50 -14.15
C PHE A 164 -13.57 -6.87 -13.60
N ASP A 165 -13.61 -7.50 -12.44
CA ASP A 165 -14.86 -7.88 -11.79
C ASP A 165 -15.19 -6.91 -10.64
N PRO A 166 -16.21 -6.05 -10.80
CA PRO A 166 -16.64 -5.13 -9.75
C PRO A 166 -17.09 -5.82 -8.45
N ALA A 167 -17.55 -7.08 -8.54
CA ALA A 167 -17.96 -7.85 -7.36
C ALA A 167 -16.80 -8.12 -6.40
N VAL A 168 -15.58 -8.21 -6.91
CA VAL A 168 -14.35 -8.34 -6.07
C VAL A 168 -14.17 -7.10 -5.21
N THR A 169 -14.27 -5.91 -5.80
CA THR A 169 -14.18 -4.65 -5.04
C THR A 169 -15.29 -4.56 -4.00
N LEU A 170 -16.51 -4.90 -4.35
CA LEU A 170 -17.65 -4.87 -3.42
C LEU A 170 -17.44 -5.82 -2.23
N ARG A 171 -16.91 -7.02 -2.46
CA ARG A 171 -16.58 -7.93 -1.35
C ARG A 171 -15.57 -7.35 -0.38
N HIS A 172 -14.51 -6.71 -0.88
CA HIS A 172 -13.51 -6.06 -0.03
C HIS A 172 -14.10 -4.91 0.78
N ILE A 173 -15.00 -4.11 0.19
CA ILE A 173 -15.73 -3.06 0.92
C ILE A 173 -16.56 -3.68 2.04
N GLN A 174 -17.30 -4.74 1.77
CA GLN A 174 -18.13 -5.44 2.77
C GLN A 174 -17.29 -6.09 3.88
N GLU A 175 -16.08 -6.55 3.60
CA GLU A 175 -15.16 -7.08 4.62
C GLU A 175 -14.70 -5.99 5.60
N VAL A 176 -14.54 -4.77 5.12
CA VAL A 176 -14.11 -3.64 5.97
C VAL A 176 -15.27 -3.10 6.82
N GLU A 177 -16.52 -3.27 6.38
CA GLU A 177 -17.71 -2.81 7.10
C GLU A 177 -18.10 -3.69 8.30
N LYS A 178 -17.50 -4.88 8.43
CA LYS A 178 -17.75 -5.82 9.54
C LYS A 178 -16.93 -5.48 10.77
#